data_3f06dd515460d6b57b4d7fe3797c0e23
#
_entry.id   3f06dd515460d6b57b4d7fe3797c0e23
#
_cell.length_a   1.000
_cell.length_b   1.000
_cell.length_c   1.000
_cell.angle_alpha   90.00
_cell.angle_beta   90.00
_cell.angle_gamma   90.00
#
_symmetry.space_group_name_H-M   'P 1'
#
loop_
_entity.id
_entity.type
_entity.pdbx_description
1 polymer ?
#
loop_
_entity_poly.entity_id
_entity_poly.type
_entity_poly.pdbx_seq_one_letter_code
_entity_poly.pdbx_strand_id
1 'polypeptide(L)'
;LITIDGGHEVNEVFLENVKVPVENRVGEENKGWTCAKFLLAHERSGIAGVARSKRGIERLREIASTELGDDGEKLIDDPMFKRKVAELEIDLAALEYTELRTLAGESAGKGPGVESSLLKIKGTEVGQRLTEMVLEAAGHYGAPYFRGFPQEGGNALPIGPDFAHRAAPTYFNMRKTSIFGGSNEIQRNIIAKMVLGL
;
A
#
# COMPACT_ATOMS: atom_id res chain seq x y z
N LEU A 1 13.31 -5.86 14.54
CA LEU A 1 13.93 -4.81 13.71
C LEU A 1 13.10 -3.54 13.78
N ILE A 2 13.76 -2.41 14.01
CA ILE A 2 13.11 -1.10 13.92
C ILE A 2 13.20 -0.64 12.46
N THR A 3 12.06 -0.36 11.86
CA THR A 3 11.96 0.11 10.47
C THR A 3 12.14 1.63 10.38
N ILE A 4 12.32 2.17 9.16
CA ILE A 4 12.61 3.59 8.94
C ILE A 4 11.50 4.54 9.45
N ASP A 5 10.28 4.04 9.55
CA ASP A 5 9.12 4.73 10.13
C ASP A 5 9.11 4.75 11.67
N GLY A 6 10.11 4.12 12.31
CA GLY A 6 10.20 3.96 13.75
C GLY A 6 9.36 2.80 14.31
N GLY A 7 8.64 2.07 13.45
CA GLY A 7 7.82 0.92 13.82
C GLY A 7 8.63 -0.36 14.03
N HIS A 8 8.02 -1.34 14.70
CA HIS A 8 8.58 -2.67 14.91
C HIS A 8 7.65 -3.73 14.31
N GLU A 9 7.70 -3.87 13.00
CA GLU A 9 6.82 -4.79 12.24
C GLU A 9 7.53 -6.07 11.78
N VAL A 10 8.86 -6.06 11.74
CA VAL A 10 9.67 -7.13 11.16
C VAL A 10 10.47 -7.82 12.24
N ASN A 11 10.37 -9.14 12.28
CA ASN A 11 11.04 -9.99 13.26
C ASN A 11 11.89 -11.05 12.57
N GLU A 12 12.89 -11.55 13.27
CA GLU A 12 13.65 -12.75 12.88
C GLU A 12 13.09 -13.94 13.65
N VAL A 13 12.94 -15.07 12.98
CA VAL A 13 12.50 -16.32 13.58
C VAL A 13 13.57 -17.38 13.36
N PHE A 14 14.06 -17.97 14.42
CA PHE A 14 15.04 -19.04 14.40
C PHE A 14 14.36 -20.37 14.73
N LEU A 15 14.50 -21.37 13.86
CA LEU A 15 13.96 -22.70 14.02
C LEU A 15 15.12 -23.68 14.24
N GLU A 16 15.42 -24.00 15.51
CA GLU A 16 16.52 -24.91 15.87
C GLU A 16 15.97 -26.26 16.31
N ASN A 17 16.31 -27.32 15.56
CA ASN A 17 15.92 -28.71 15.85
C ASN A 17 14.41 -28.91 16.09
N VAL A 18 13.57 -28.11 15.45
CA VAL A 18 12.10 -28.22 15.55
C VAL A 18 11.66 -29.52 14.88
N LYS A 19 11.00 -30.39 15.63
CA LYS A 19 10.43 -31.62 15.13
C LYS A 19 9.01 -31.38 14.64
N VAL A 20 8.75 -31.74 13.40
CA VAL A 20 7.41 -31.63 12.78
C VAL A 20 6.99 -33.04 12.34
N PRO A 21 5.78 -33.52 12.69
CA PRO A 21 5.26 -34.77 12.20
C PRO A 21 5.22 -34.81 10.67
N VAL A 22 5.55 -35.98 10.07
CA VAL A 22 5.60 -36.11 8.61
C VAL A 22 4.24 -35.91 7.96
N GLU A 23 3.17 -36.27 8.66
CA GLU A 23 1.79 -36.08 8.22
C GLU A 23 1.38 -34.60 8.08
N ASN A 24 2.11 -33.67 8.71
CA ASN A 24 1.88 -32.24 8.55
C ASN A 24 2.46 -31.67 7.25
N ARG A 25 3.10 -32.51 6.44
CA ARG A 25 3.62 -32.08 5.13
C ARG A 25 2.48 -31.74 4.17
N VAL A 26 2.52 -30.56 3.61
CA VAL A 26 1.57 -30.12 2.58
C VAL A 26 2.14 -30.44 1.19
N GLY A 27 1.44 -31.30 0.45
CA GLY A 27 1.80 -31.70 -0.91
C GLY A 27 2.95 -32.69 -0.99
N GLU A 28 3.45 -32.90 -2.19
CA GLU A 28 4.55 -33.84 -2.48
C GLU A 28 5.90 -33.26 -2.07
N GLU A 29 6.80 -34.14 -1.67
CA GLU A 29 8.17 -33.76 -1.34
C GLU A 29 8.87 -33.11 -2.54
N ASN A 30 9.60 -32.03 -2.27
CA ASN A 30 10.32 -31.22 -3.26
C ASN A 30 9.42 -30.49 -4.29
N LYS A 31 8.08 -30.47 -4.11
CA LYS A 31 7.14 -29.77 -5.00
C LYS A 31 6.45 -28.55 -4.38
N GLY A 32 6.96 -28.04 -3.27
CA GLY A 32 6.38 -26.89 -2.55
C GLY A 32 6.22 -25.61 -3.41
N TRP A 33 7.06 -25.43 -4.44
CA TRP A 33 6.93 -24.29 -5.36
C TRP A 33 5.59 -24.28 -6.12
N THR A 34 5.01 -25.45 -6.40
CA THR A 34 3.68 -25.55 -7.03
C THR A 34 2.59 -25.01 -6.10
N CYS A 35 2.66 -25.36 -4.80
CA CYS A 35 1.76 -24.81 -3.78
C CYS A 35 1.94 -23.30 -3.61
N ALA A 36 3.18 -22.82 -3.58
CA ALA A 36 3.48 -21.40 -3.49
C ALA A 36 2.94 -20.61 -4.69
N LYS A 37 3.09 -21.10 -5.92
CA LYS A 37 2.53 -20.47 -7.12
C LYS A 37 1.01 -20.37 -7.07
N PHE A 38 0.35 -21.42 -6.59
CA PHE A 38 -1.11 -21.43 -6.43
C PHE A 38 -1.55 -20.36 -5.45
N LEU A 39 -0.94 -20.31 -4.26
CA LEU A 39 -1.24 -19.30 -3.25
C LEU A 39 -1.02 -17.87 -3.78
N LEU A 40 0.14 -17.60 -4.38
CA LEU A 40 0.50 -16.29 -4.91
C LEU A 40 -0.46 -15.79 -6.00
N ALA A 41 -1.04 -16.70 -6.79
CA ALA A 41 -2.00 -16.33 -7.81
C ALA A 41 -3.31 -15.78 -7.20
N HIS A 42 -3.74 -16.31 -6.05
CA HIS A 42 -4.99 -15.92 -5.38
C HIS A 42 -4.80 -14.75 -4.39
N GLU A 43 -3.63 -14.63 -3.77
CA GLU A 43 -3.33 -13.57 -2.79
C GLU A 43 -3.38 -12.17 -3.40
N ARG A 44 -3.06 -12.03 -4.69
CA ARG A 44 -2.88 -10.73 -5.35
C ARG A 44 -4.19 -9.96 -5.58
N SER A 45 -5.34 -10.60 -5.54
CA SER A 45 -6.64 -9.93 -5.73
C SER A 45 -6.95 -8.89 -4.66
N GLY A 46 -6.48 -9.06 -3.42
CA GLY A 46 -6.68 -8.11 -2.32
C GLY A 46 -5.66 -6.95 -2.25
N ILE A 47 -4.59 -6.98 -3.06
CA ILE A 47 -3.48 -6.02 -2.97
C ILE A 47 -3.83 -4.65 -3.56
N ALA A 48 -4.79 -4.57 -4.47
CA ALA A 48 -5.20 -3.30 -5.10
C ALA A 48 -5.59 -2.22 -4.07
N GLY A 49 -6.23 -2.62 -2.96
CA GLY A 49 -6.54 -1.73 -1.83
C GLY A 49 -7.47 -0.58 -2.19
N VAL A 50 -8.35 -0.74 -3.18
CA VAL A 50 -9.25 0.30 -3.71
C VAL A 50 -10.08 0.94 -2.59
N ALA A 51 -10.75 0.16 -1.77
CA ALA A 51 -11.60 0.68 -0.69
C ALA A 51 -10.81 1.49 0.35
N ARG A 52 -9.57 1.07 0.65
CA ARG A 52 -8.66 1.81 1.53
C ARG A 52 -8.24 3.13 0.91
N SER A 53 -7.91 3.13 -0.36
CA SER A 53 -7.49 4.32 -1.10
C SER A 53 -8.63 5.32 -1.25
N LYS A 54 -9.87 4.88 -1.48
CA LYS A 54 -11.06 5.75 -1.47
C LYS A 54 -11.21 6.50 -0.15
N ARG A 55 -11.22 5.78 0.98
CA ARG A 55 -11.27 6.42 2.31
C ARG A 55 -10.08 7.35 2.56
N GLY A 56 -8.91 6.98 2.06
CA GLY A 56 -7.72 7.80 2.17
C GLY A 56 -7.84 9.12 1.41
N ILE A 57 -8.44 9.12 0.21
CA ILE A 57 -8.70 10.35 -0.57
C ILE A 57 -9.76 11.23 0.13
N GLU A 58 -10.84 10.64 0.64
CA GLU A 58 -11.84 11.36 1.43
C GLU A 58 -11.17 12.06 2.62
N ARG A 59 -10.34 11.32 3.36
CA ARG A 59 -9.57 11.88 4.47
C ARG A 59 -8.60 12.97 4.04
N LEU A 60 -7.91 12.80 2.91
CA LEU A 60 -7.03 13.82 2.34
C LEU A 60 -7.79 15.11 2.01
N ARG A 61 -8.99 15.01 1.46
CA ARG A 61 -9.86 16.17 1.17
C ARG A 61 -10.31 16.87 2.44
N GLU A 62 -10.67 16.13 3.49
CA GLU A 62 -10.99 16.70 4.80
C GLU A 62 -9.80 17.49 5.36
N ILE A 63 -8.60 16.90 5.35
CA ILE A 63 -7.36 17.57 5.78
C ILE A 63 -7.15 18.83 4.97
N ALA A 64 -7.15 18.77 3.64
CA ALA A 64 -6.91 19.91 2.77
C ALA A 64 -7.97 21.02 2.89
N SER A 65 -9.18 20.67 3.38
CA SER A 65 -10.24 21.67 3.65
C SER A 65 -10.04 22.45 4.95
N THR A 66 -9.13 22.00 5.81
CA THR A 66 -8.83 22.64 7.11
C THR A 66 -7.43 23.24 7.15
N GLU A 67 -6.47 22.60 6.49
CA GLU A 67 -5.09 23.08 6.44
C GLU A 67 -4.93 24.24 5.47
N LEU A 68 -4.01 25.18 5.81
CA LEU A 68 -3.72 26.36 4.99
C LEU A 68 -2.42 26.14 4.21
N GLY A 69 -2.42 26.62 2.97
CA GLY A 69 -1.21 26.78 2.17
C GLY A 69 -0.33 27.96 2.61
N ASP A 70 0.80 28.15 1.94
CA ASP A 70 1.75 29.22 2.23
C ASP A 70 1.16 30.63 1.98
N ASP A 71 0.12 30.72 1.17
CA ASP A 71 -0.64 31.97 0.87
C ASP A 71 -1.73 32.27 1.90
N GLY A 72 -1.97 31.40 2.88
CA GLY A 72 -3.00 31.51 3.90
C GLY A 72 -4.39 31.07 3.46
N GLU A 73 -4.55 30.59 2.21
CA GLU A 73 -5.79 30.02 1.71
C GLU A 73 -5.84 28.52 2.02
N LYS A 74 -7.03 27.91 1.95
CA LYS A 74 -7.18 26.48 2.19
C LYS A 74 -6.45 25.67 1.13
N LEU A 75 -5.73 24.65 1.56
CA LEU A 75 -4.96 23.79 0.65
C LEU A 75 -5.84 23.12 -0.42
N ILE A 76 -7.12 22.82 -0.10
CA ILE A 76 -8.06 22.26 -1.08
C ILE A 76 -8.36 23.24 -2.24
N ASP A 77 -8.16 24.54 -2.05
CA ASP A 77 -8.41 25.58 -3.05
C ASP A 77 -7.14 25.90 -3.86
N ASP A 78 -5.95 25.45 -3.42
CA ASP A 78 -4.73 25.53 -4.20
C ASP A 78 -4.87 24.77 -5.53
N PRO A 79 -4.68 25.43 -6.69
CA PRO A 79 -4.89 24.78 -8.00
C PRO A 79 -3.95 23.60 -8.25
N MET A 80 -2.72 23.64 -7.72
CA MET A 80 -1.74 22.57 -7.92
C MET A 80 -2.08 21.37 -7.05
N PHE A 81 -2.46 21.58 -5.79
CA PHE A 81 -2.90 20.49 -4.91
C PHE A 81 -4.20 19.86 -5.42
N LYS A 82 -5.18 20.68 -5.81
CA LYS A 82 -6.44 20.21 -6.41
C LYS A 82 -6.22 19.35 -7.66
N ARG A 83 -5.29 19.74 -8.52
CA ARG A 83 -4.90 18.94 -9.69
C ARG A 83 -4.32 17.58 -9.27
N LYS A 84 -3.40 17.54 -8.30
CA LYS A 84 -2.82 16.29 -7.78
C LYS A 84 -3.89 15.34 -7.23
N VAL A 85 -4.88 15.89 -6.49
CA VAL A 85 -6.02 15.10 -5.99
C VAL A 85 -6.83 14.52 -7.14
N ALA A 86 -7.17 15.34 -8.15
CA ALA A 86 -7.94 14.89 -9.30
C ALA A 86 -7.21 13.79 -10.11
N GLU A 87 -5.90 13.93 -10.33
CA GLU A 87 -5.09 12.91 -10.99
C GLU A 87 -5.09 11.59 -10.20
N LEU A 88 -4.98 11.65 -8.86
CA LEU A 88 -5.02 10.47 -8.01
C LEU A 88 -6.41 9.80 -8.05
N GLU A 89 -7.49 10.56 -8.11
CA GLU A 89 -8.86 10.05 -8.25
C GLU A 89 -9.09 9.37 -9.59
N ILE A 90 -8.53 9.91 -10.68
CA ILE A 90 -8.59 9.29 -12.00
C ILE A 90 -7.86 7.93 -11.99
N ASP A 91 -6.64 7.90 -11.43
CA ASP A 91 -5.87 6.66 -11.29
C ASP A 91 -6.62 5.63 -10.44
N LEU A 92 -7.24 6.06 -9.33
CA LEU A 92 -8.03 5.18 -8.47
C LEU A 92 -9.30 4.67 -9.16
N ALA A 93 -9.99 5.50 -9.92
CA ALA A 93 -11.16 5.06 -10.69
C ALA A 93 -10.79 3.99 -11.72
N ALA A 94 -9.70 4.20 -12.47
CA ALA A 94 -9.19 3.21 -13.41
C ALA A 94 -8.82 1.89 -12.74
N LEU A 95 -8.19 1.97 -11.54
CA LEU A 95 -7.85 0.81 -10.72
C LEU A 95 -9.12 0.06 -10.26
N GLU A 96 -10.13 0.78 -9.77
CA GLU A 96 -11.40 0.20 -9.33
C GLU A 96 -12.11 -0.56 -10.45
N TYR A 97 -12.26 0.04 -11.62
CA TYR A 97 -12.89 -0.64 -12.75
C TYR A 97 -12.09 -1.86 -13.20
N THR A 98 -10.78 -1.83 -13.09
CA THR A 98 -9.92 -2.99 -13.38
C THR A 98 -10.15 -4.11 -12.37
N GLU A 99 -10.21 -3.78 -11.06
CA GLU A 99 -10.52 -4.73 -9.98
C GLU A 99 -11.89 -5.37 -10.18
N LEU A 100 -12.94 -4.56 -10.43
CA LEU A 100 -14.30 -5.06 -10.66
C LEU A 100 -14.39 -6.00 -11.86
N ARG A 101 -13.70 -5.67 -12.96
CA ARG A 101 -13.63 -6.54 -14.15
C ARG A 101 -12.93 -7.87 -13.86
N THR A 102 -11.85 -7.83 -13.06
CA THR A 102 -11.14 -9.04 -12.64
C THR A 102 -12.03 -9.93 -11.80
N LEU A 103 -12.69 -9.37 -10.77
CA LEU A 103 -13.63 -10.08 -9.90
C LEU A 103 -14.81 -10.69 -10.68
N ALA A 104 -15.37 -9.94 -11.62
CA ALA A 104 -16.44 -10.46 -12.51
C ALA A 104 -15.94 -11.63 -13.37
N GLY A 105 -14.71 -11.57 -13.88
CA GLY A 105 -14.09 -12.66 -14.62
C GLY A 105 -13.88 -13.91 -13.76
N GLU A 106 -13.36 -13.75 -12.54
CA GLU A 106 -13.17 -14.85 -11.58
C GLU A 106 -14.51 -15.50 -11.20
N SER A 107 -15.55 -14.69 -10.96
CA SER A 107 -16.91 -15.17 -10.68
C SER A 107 -17.52 -15.94 -11.86
N ALA A 108 -17.08 -15.65 -13.07
CA ALA A 108 -17.46 -16.38 -14.29
C ALA A 108 -16.57 -17.61 -14.58
N GLY A 109 -15.72 -18.02 -13.62
CA GLY A 109 -14.85 -19.19 -13.72
C GLY A 109 -13.54 -18.97 -14.48
N LYS A 110 -13.18 -17.72 -14.79
CA LYS A 110 -11.84 -17.42 -15.31
C LYS A 110 -10.84 -17.49 -14.17
N GLY A 111 -9.78 -18.25 -14.33
CA GLY A 111 -8.67 -18.27 -13.38
C GLY A 111 -7.98 -16.89 -13.26
N PRO A 112 -7.16 -16.70 -12.21
CA PRO A 112 -6.42 -15.45 -12.03
C PRO A 112 -5.51 -15.19 -13.24
N GLY A 113 -5.67 -14.02 -13.84
CA GLY A 113 -4.93 -13.59 -15.02
C GLY A 113 -3.79 -12.62 -14.72
N VAL A 114 -3.23 -12.05 -15.77
CA VAL A 114 -2.17 -11.03 -15.70
C VAL A 114 -2.63 -9.74 -15.00
N GLU A 115 -3.94 -9.53 -14.97
CA GLU A 115 -4.58 -8.39 -14.31
C GLU A 115 -4.22 -8.27 -12.83
N SER A 116 -4.02 -9.41 -12.14
CA SER A 116 -3.58 -9.41 -10.74
C SER A 116 -2.22 -8.70 -10.54
N SER A 117 -1.32 -8.84 -11.51
CA SER A 117 -0.03 -8.13 -11.50
C SER A 117 -0.21 -6.63 -11.75
N LEU A 118 -1.11 -6.24 -12.65
CA LEU A 118 -1.45 -4.84 -12.90
C LEU A 118 -2.10 -4.19 -11.68
N LEU A 119 -3.06 -4.86 -11.04
CA LEU A 119 -3.72 -4.42 -9.82
C LEU A 119 -2.71 -4.18 -8.69
N LYS A 120 -1.72 -5.08 -8.53
CA LYS A 120 -0.65 -4.92 -7.55
C LYS A 120 0.21 -3.70 -7.83
N ILE A 121 0.67 -3.50 -9.07
CA ILE A 121 1.49 -2.34 -9.43
C ILE A 121 0.71 -1.05 -9.15
N LYS A 122 -0.46 -0.91 -9.75
CA LYS A 122 -1.26 0.32 -9.66
C LYS A 122 -1.77 0.59 -8.25
N GLY A 123 -2.21 -0.42 -7.52
CA GLY A 123 -2.65 -0.27 -6.14
C GLY A 123 -1.53 0.25 -5.22
N THR A 124 -0.30 -0.25 -5.41
CA THR A 124 0.85 0.24 -4.63
C THR A 124 1.24 1.67 -5.02
N GLU A 125 1.22 2.02 -6.32
CA GLU A 125 1.52 3.37 -6.80
C GLU A 125 0.50 4.40 -6.28
N VAL A 126 -0.81 4.09 -6.34
CA VAL A 126 -1.88 4.93 -5.78
C VAL A 126 -1.73 5.11 -4.28
N GLY A 127 -1.49 4.01 -3.54
CA GLY A 127 -1.29 4.06 -2.09
C GLY A 127 -0.07 4.89 -1.68
N GLN A 128 1.04 4.77 -2.40
CA GLN A 128 2.25 5.54 -2.16
C GLN A 128 2.04 7.03 -2.43
N ARG A 129 1.40 7.37 -3.54
CA ARG A 129 1.07 8.77 -3.89
C ARG A 129 0.12 9.39 -2.88
N LEU A 130 -0.87 8.64 -2.41
CA LEU A 130 -1.80 9.11 -1.37
C LEU A 130 -1.06 9.48 -0.09
N THR A 131 -0.13 8.64 0.39
CA THR A 131 0.63 8.94 1.60
C THR A 131 1.60 10.11 1.43
N GLU A 132 2.14 10.30 0.22
CA GLU A 132 2.95 11.46 -0.14
C GLU A 132 2.14 12.76 -0.07
N MET A 133 0.90 12.75 -0.60
CA MET A 133 0.02 13.92 -0.55
C MET A 133 -0.44 14.25 0.87
N VAL A 134 -0.65 13.26 1.74
CA VAL A 134 -0.92 13.48 3.17
C VAL A 134 0.29 14.12 3.86
N LEU A 135 1.51 13.69 3.51
CA LEU A 135 2.73 14.28 4.04
C LEU A 135 2.92 15.72 3.53
N GLU A 136 2.64 15.98 2.25
CA GLU A 136 2.62 17.33 1.67
C GLU A 136 1.63 18.25 2.42
N ALA A 137 0.42 17.76 2.68
CA ALA A 137 -0.58 18.50 3.44
C ALA A 137 -0.17 18.78 4.91
N ALA A 138 0.69 17.97 5.50
CA ALA A 138 1.23 18.19 6.83
C ALA A 138 2.27 19.33 6.86
N GLY A 139 2.86 19.68 5.72
CA GLY A 139 3.86 20.72 5.61
C GLY A 139 5.00 20.56 6.62
N HIS A 140 5.34 21.63 7.34
CA HIS A 140 6.40 21.62 8.35
C HIS A 140 6.11 20.67 9.54
N TYR A 141 4.85 20.39 9.84
CA TYR A 141 4.46 19.46 10.90
C TYR A 141 4.75 17.99 10.58
N GLY A 142 5.05 17.66 9.33
CA GLY A 142 5.53 16.33 8.92
C GLY A 142 7.01 16.06 9.22
N ALA A 143 7.81 17.11 9.54
CA ALA A 143 9.24 16.98 9.77
C ALA A 143 9.64 16.43 11.16
N PRO A 144 8.95 16.75 12.29
CA PRO A 144 9.34 16.28 13.61
C PRO A 144 9.30 14.73 13.71
N TYR A 145 10.34 14.14 14.30
CA TYR A 145 10.41 12.71 14.59
C TYR A 145 10.07 12.44 16.06
N PHE A 146 8.99 11.72 16.29
CA PHE A 146 8.52 11.35 17.62
C PHE A 146 8.83 9.89 17.92
N ARG A 147 9.78 9.62 18.82
CA ARG A 147 10.03 8.26 19.32
C ARG A 147 8.91 7.84 20.28
N GLY A 148 8.33 6.65 20.05
CA GLY A 148 7.33 6.07 20.96
C GLY A 148 5.96 6.74 20.95
N PHE A 149 5.74 7.77 20.16
CA PHE A 149 4.44 8.43 20.05
C PHE A 149 3.64 7.89 18.86
N PRO A 150 2.35 7.67 19.00
CA PRO A 150 1.44 7.49 20.14
C PRO A 150 1.33 6.01 20.57
N GLN A 151 2.27 5.16 20.18
CA GLN A 151 2.19 3.69 20.31
C GLN A 151 2.22 3.19 21.74
N GLU A 152 2.75 4.00 22.65
CA GLU A 152 2.98 3.62 24.05
C GLU A 152 2.07 4.36 25.05
N GLY A 153 0.98 4.98 24.58
CA GLY A 153 0.07 5.70 25.47
C GLY A 153 0.70 6.93 26.14
N GLY A 154 1.69 7.53 25.51
CA GLY A 154 2.32 8.76 25.98
C GLY A 154 1.31 9.91 26.05
N ASN A 155 1.42 10.74 27.13
CA ASN A 155 0.58 11.92 27.34
C ASN A 155 1.14 13.19 26.65
N ALA A 156 2.21 13.07 25.87
CA ALA A 156 2.76 14.18 25.12
C ALA A 156 1.81 14.57 23.98
N LEU A 157 1.45 15.85 23.91
CA LEU A 157 0.66 16.36 22.78
C LEU A 157 1.54 16.42 21.53
N PRO A 158 1.00 16.03 20.36
CA PRO A 158 1.71 16.18 19.10
C PRO A 158 1.93 17.67 18.80
N ILE A 159 2.99 17.98 18.05
CA ILE A 159 3.20 19.31 17.50
C ILE A 159 2.38 19.39 16.20
N GLY A 160 1.49 20.39 16.11
CA GLY A 160 0.62 20.59 14.95
C GLY A 160 -0.65 19.74 14.98
N PRO A 161 -1.32 19.60 13.82
CA PRO A 161 -2.57 18.86 13.70
C PRO A 161 -2.38 17.37 13.99
N ASP A 162 -3.42 16.71 14.51
CA ASP A 162 -3.37 15.30 14.94
C ASP A 162 -2.94 14.30 13.84
N PHE A 163 -3.23 14.59 12.57
CA PHE A 163 -2.84 13.71 11.48
C PHE A 163 -1.35 13.81 11.13
N ALA A 164 -0.72 14.97 11.39
CA ALA A 164 0.63 15.28 10.90
C ALA A 164 1.71 14.36 11.49
N HIS A 165 1.60 13.99 12.77
CA HIS A 165 2.60 13.14 13.43
C HIS A 165 2.71 11.72 12.84
N ARG A 166 1.67 11.25 12.13
CA ARG A 166 1.66 9.96 11.42
C ARG A 166 2.00 10.07 9.94
N ALA A 167 2.01 11.27 9.39
CA ALA A 167 2.19 11.48 7.96
C ALA A 167 3.53 10.94 7.45
N ALA A 168 4.65 11.39 8.03
CA ALA A 168 5.98 10.92 7.64
C ALA A 168 6.22 9.44 7.94
N PRO A 169 5.92 8.89 9.15
CA PRO A 169 5.99 7.45 9.39
C PRO A 169 5.20 6.63 8.36
N THR A 170 3.96 7.01 8.07
CA THR A 170 3.13 6.29 7.09
C THR A 170 3.73 6.37 5.69
N TYR A 171 4.20 7.54 5.27
CA TYR A 171 4.89 7.71 3.99
C TYR A 171 6.09 6.78 3.87
N PHE A 172 6.97 6.72 4.88
CA PHE A 172 8.14 5.85 4.88
C PHE A 172 7.75 4.37 4.88
N ASN A 173 6.81 3.98 5.71
CA ASN A 173 6.33 2.59 5.79
C ASN A 173 5.76 2.12 4.45
N MET A 174 5.00 2.95 3.77
CA MET A 174 4.37 2.60 2.50
C MET A 174 5.34 2.45 1.32
N ARG A 175 6.62 2.89 1.44
CA ARG A 175 7.62 2.66 0.38
C ARG A 175 7.89 1.18 0.12
N LYS A 176 7.79 0.32 1.13
CA LYS A 176 7.97 -1.14 1.00
C LYS A 176 6.89 -1.84 0.17
N THR A 177 5.73 -1.23 -0.04
CA THR A 177 4.60 -1.86 -0.75
C THR A 177 4.91 -2.20 -2.21
N SER A 178 5.81 -1.46 -2.86
CA SER A 178 6.29 -1.78 -4.20
C SER A 178 7.30 -2.94 -4.23
N ILE A 179 7.76 -3.42 -3.07
CA ILE A 179 8.76 -4.49 -2.94
C ILE A 179 8.14 -5.81 -2.50
N PHE A 180 7.38 -5.81 -1.40
CA PHE A 180 6.78 -7.04 -0.89
C PHE A 180 5.57 -7.51 -1.74
N GLY A 181 5.16 -8.76 -1.58
CA GLY A 181 4.12 -9.37 -2.42
C GLY A 181 4.55 -9.53 -3.88
N GLY A 182 5.87 -9.64 -4.11
CA GLY A 182 6.51 -9.59 -5.42
C GLY A 182 6.72 -8.15 -5.90
N SER A 183 7.99 -7.77 -6.17
CA SER A 183 8.30 -6.38 -6.52
C SER A 183 7.58 -5.94 -7.80
N ASN A 184 7.37 -4.63 -7.94
CA ASN A 184 6.69 -4.08 -9.13
C ASN A 184 7.44 -4.44 -10.41
N GLU A 185 8.77 -4.61 -10.38
CA GLU A 185 9.61 -5.06 -11.50
C GLU A 185 9.27 -6.51 -11.87
N ILE A 186 9.14 -7.41 -10.89
CA ILE A 186 8.74 -8.79 -11.12
C ILE A 186 7.30 -8.86 -11.68
N GLN A 187 6.40 -8.00 -11.20
CA GLN A 187 5.04 -7.95 -11.76
C GLN A 187 5.05 -7.48 -13.22
N ARG A 188 5.88 -6.48 -13.58
CA ARG A 188 6.07 -6.05 -14.97
C ARG A 188 6.65 -7.16 -15.83
N ASN A 189 7.62 -7.93 -15.33
CA ASN A 189 8.18 -9.08 -16.03
C ASN A 189 7.13 -10.19 -16.27
N ILE A 190 6.24 -10.44 -15.31
CA ILE A 190 5.13 -11.39 -15.47
C ILE A 190 4.19 -10.92 -16.60
N ILE A 191 3.81 -9.64 -16.60
CA ILE A 191 2.98 -9.05 -17.66
C ILE A 191 3.68 -9.19 -19.02
N ALA A 192 4.95 -8.81 -19.11
CA ALA A 192 5.72 -8.89 -20.36
C ALA A 192 5.76 -10.32 -20.91
N LYS A 193 6.04 -11.30 -20.08
CA LYS A 193 6.06 -12.72 -20.50
C LYS A 193 4.68 -13.23 -20.92
N MET A 194 3.63 -12.91 -20.17
CA MET A 194 2.30 -13.47 -20.42
C MET A 194 1.57 -12.80 -21.58
N VAL A 195 1.81 -11.50 -21.81
CA VAL A 195 1.08 -10.70 -22.83
C VAL A 195 1.91 -10.51 -24.09
N LEU A 196 3.21 -10.25 -23.96
CA LEU A 196 4.09 -9.92 -25.08
C LEU A 196 4.93 -11.11 -25.54
N GLY A 197 5.01 -12.19 -24.77
CA GLY A 197 5.80 -13.38 -25.10
C GLY A 197 7.32 -13.14 -25.01
N LEU A 198 7.75 -12.15 -24.21
CA LEU A 198 9.16 -11.78 -24.02
C LEU A 198 9.84 -12.62 -22.95
#